data_1c3dc89343c6f97c747f6ca698321f05
#
_entry.id   1c3dc89343c6f97c747f6ca698321f05
#
_cell.length_a   1.000
_cell.length_b   1.000
_cell.length_c   1.000
_cell.angle_alpha   90.00
_cell.angle_beta   90.00
_cell.angle_gamma   90.00
#
_symmetry.space_group_name_H-M   'P 1'
#
loop_
_entity.id
_entity.type
_entity.pdbx_description
1 polymer ?
#
loop_
_entity_poly.entity_id
_entity_poly.type
_entity_poly.pdbx_seq_one_letter_code
_entity_poly.pdbx_strand_id
1 'polypeptide(L)'
;SAEDVYPIATRGVVESIENEWALVRTTSRVDLDGIQPDGKHFQAQLRTRPEISDLDLEEQQERFQKMRAAMLDALEGTQWLMGARNYIMRWSNMNELITFTSSMLQISSEEKFAILAEDSVARRAEKMEKAFYESLELFKVNREAQSAQKENNEQLYREQAIRKQIDFLQDELDKLHPENVTDVQKFEQKIRESGMNDTARA
;
A
#
# COMPACT_ATOMS: atom_id res chain seq x y z
N SER A 1 29.34 -2.55 -6.39
CA SER A 1 30.39 -3.39 -6.98
C SER A 1 29.75 -4.62 -7.63
N ALA A 2 30.51 -5.40 -8.41
CA ALA A 2 30.03 -6.65 -9.00
C ALA A 2 29.69 -7.72 -7.92
N GLU A 3 30.19 -7.55 -6.72
CA GLU A 3 29.95 -8.41 -5.56
C GLU A 3 28.59 -8.17 -4.90
N ASP A 4 27.93 -7.05 -5.21
CA ASP A 4 26.61 -6.66 -4.67
C ASP A 4 25.44 -7.14 -5.54
N VAL A 5 25.70 -7.93 -6.58
CA VAL A 5 24.67 -8.42 -7.50
C VAL A 5 24.30 -9.86 -7.16
N TYR A 6 23.02 -10.14 -7.07
CA TYR A 6 22.53 -11.51 -6.89
C TYR A 6 22.97 -12.43 -8.05
N PRO A 7 23.33 -13.69 -7.77
CA PRO A 7 23.84 -14.61 -8.79
C PRO A 7 22.76 -15.13 -9.77
N ILE A 8 21.49 -14.88 -9.48
CA ILE A 8 20.36 -15.24 -10.33
C ILE A 8 19.61 -13.97 -10.70
N ALA A 9 19.28 -13.85 -11.96
CA ALA A 9 18.55 -12.71 -12.51
C ALA A 9 17.46 -13.15 -13.49
N THR A 10 16.69 -12.18 -13.97
CA THR A 10 15.70 -12.37 -15.01
C THR A 10 16.20 -11.73 -16.31
N ARG A 11 16.24 -12.51 -17.38
CA ARG A 11 16.48 -12.03 -18.73
C ARG A 11 15.18 -11.45 -19.29
N GLY A 12 15.27 -10.29 -19.95
CA GLY A 12 14.12 -9.65 -20.57
C GLY A 12 14.49 -8.95 -21.87
N VAL A 13 13.47 -8.53 -22.60
CA VAL A 13 13.57 -7.69 -23.80
C VAL A 13 12.93 -6.35 -23.48
N VAL A 14 13.64 -5.27 -23.75
CA VAL A 14 13.09 -3.92 -23.64
C VAL A 14 12.13 -3.70 -24.81
N GLU A 15 10.86 -3.49 -24.53
CA GLU A 15 9.80 -3.28 -25.55
C GLU A 15 9.64 -1.80 -25.90
N SER A 16 9.71 -0.93 -24.89
CA SER A 16 9.68 0.51 -25.10
C SER A 16 10.45 1.24 -24.01
N ILE A 17 10.91 2.44 -24.34
CA ILE A 17 11.52 3.38 -23.38
C ILE A 17 10.78 4.71 -23.56
N GLU A 18 10.16 5.19 -22.49
CA GLU A 18 9.46 6.47 -22.46
C GLU A 18 9.95 7.28 -21.26
N ASN A 19 10.59 8.43 -21.54
CA ASN A 19 11.20 9.29 -20.53
C ASN A 19 12.20 8.51 -19.63
N GLU A 20 11.87 8.33 -18.35
CA GLU A 20 12.67 7.63 -17.34
C GLU A 20 12.23 6.18 -17.13
N TRP A 21 11.24 5.68 -17.87
CA TRP A 21 10.65 4.36 -17.71
C TRP A 21 10.98 3.46 -18.90
N ALA A 22 11.31 2.22 -18.60
CA ALA A 22 11.46 1.17 -19.61
C ALA A 22 10.45 0.07 -19.35
N LEU A 23 9.71 -0.31 -20.39
CA LEU A 23 8.86 -1.51 -20.37
C LEU A 23 9.72 -2.70 -20.77
N VAL A 24 9.88 -3.65 -19.86
CA VAL A 24 10.70 -4.85 -20.06
C VAL A 24 9.83 -6.09 -19.97
N ARG A 25 9.77 -6.87 -21.05
CA ARG A 25 9.12 -8.18 -21.03
C ARG A 25 10.13 -9.25 -20.62
N THR A 26 9.92 -9.85 -19.46
CA THR A 26 10.78 -10.94 -18.94
C THR A 26 10.56 -12.22 -19.73
N THR A 27 11.65 -12.97 -19.98
CA THR A 27 11.62 -14.18 -20.81
C THR A 27 12.05 -15.43 -20.08
N SER A 28 13.09 -15.35 -19.24
CA SER A 28 13.63 -16.52 -18.53
C SER A 28 14.42 -16.10 -17.30
N ARG A 29 14.58 -17.03 -16.37
CA ARG A 29 15.56 -16.92 -15.29
C ARG A 29 16.94 -17.33 -15.81
N VAL A 30 17.97 -16.69 -15.31
CA VAL A 30 19.36 -16.93 -15.72
C VAL A 30 20.28 -16.90 -14.50
N ASP A 31 21.31 -17.73 -14.54
CA ASP A 31 22.46 -17.60 -13.68
C ASP A 31 23.41 -16.56 -14.29
N LEU A 32 23.95 -15.69 -13.46
CA LEU A 32 24.94 -14.67 -13.84
C LEU A 32 26.32 -15.19 -13.53
N ASP A 33 27.14 -15.31 -14.56
CA ASP A 33 28.56 -15.66 -14.43
C ASP A 33 29.42 -14.47 -14.91
N GLY A 34 30.48 -14.15 -14.16
CA GLY A 34 31.55 -13.26 -14.60
C GLY A 34 31.07 -11.85 -14.98
N ILE A 35 30.40 -11.15 -14.06
CA ILE A 35 30.00 -9.75 -14.28
C ILE A 35 31.25 -8.87 -14.38
N GLN A 36 31.40 -8.16 -15.49
CA GLN A 36 32.53 -7.27 -15.75
C GLN A 36 32.03 -5.87 -16.15
N PRO A 37 32.65 -4.81 -15.64
CA PRO A 37 32.34 -3.46 -16.10
C PRO A 37 32.85 -3.26 -17.53
N ASP A 38 32.01 -2.68 -18.39
CA ASP A 38 32.32 -2.30 -19.77
C ASP A 38 31.92 -0.84 -19.98
N GLY A 39 32.82 0.07 -19.66
CA GLY A 39 32.58 1.50 -19.69
C GLY A 39 31.44 1.95 -18.76
N LYS A 40 30.30 2.36 -19.32
CA LYS A 40 29.09 2.76 -18.57
C LYS A 40 28.12 1.60 -18.31
N HIS A 41 28.42 0.42 -18.82
CA HIS A 41 27.56 -0.76 -18.75
C HIS A 41 28.28 -1.90 -18.02
N PHE A 42 27.50 -2.92 -17.68
CA PHE A 42 28.03 -4.18 -17.19
C PHE A 42 27.77 -5.25 -18.23
N GLN A 43 28.75 -6.08 -18.51
CA GLN A 43 28.59 -7.31 -19.27
C GLN A 43 28.59 -8.49 -18.31
N ALA A 44 27.72 -9.45 -18.57
CA ALA A 44 27.67 -10.69 -17.81
C ALA A 44 27.52 -11.88 -18.76
N GLN A 45 28.12 -12.99 -18.41
CA GLN A 45 27.83 -14.26 -19.05
C GLN A 45 26.56 -14.83 -18.45
N LEU A 46 25.63 -15.25 -19.31
CA LEU A 46 24.32 -15.73 -18.90
C LEU A 46 24.18 -17.22 -19.21
N ARG A 47 23.70 -17.97 -18.23
CA ARG A 47 23.29 -19.35 -18.41
C ARG A 47 21.79 -19.46 -18.09
N THR A 48 21.02 -20.01 -19.02
CA THR A 48 19.58 -20.23 -18.77
C THR A 48 19.40 -21.19 -17.59
N ARG A 49 18.62 -20.75 -16.59
CA ARG A 49 18.32 -21.58 -15.43
C ARG A 49 17.05 -22.39 -15.68
N PRO A 50 17.12 -23.73 -15.71
CA PRO A 50 15.96 -24.57 -15.93
C PRO A 50 14.99 -24.52 -14.76
N GLU A 51 13.73 -24.82 -15.05
CA GLU A 51 12.68 -24.97 -14.04
C GLU A 51 12.30 -26.46 -13.90
N ILE A 52 11.94 -26.85 -12.67
CA ILE A 52 11.37 -28.16 -12.38
C ILE A 52 9.85 -27.99 -12.44
N SER A 53 9.24 -28.53 -13.49
CA SER A 53 7.78 -28.46 -13.73
C SER A 53 7.06 -29.54 -12.88
N ASP A 54 6.95 -29.30 -11.59
CA ASP A 54 6.36 -30.18 -10.58
C ASP A 54 5.01 -29.69 -10.05
N LEU A 55 4.39 -28.71 -10.73
CA LEU A 55 3.06 -28.21 -10.46
C LEU A 55 2.18 -28.43 -11.70
N ASP A 56 1.07 -29.15 -11.55
CA ASP A 56 0.15 -29.34 -12.65
C ASP A 56 -0.69 -28.09 -12.96
N LEU A 57 -1.26 -28.05 -14.16
CA LEU A 57 -2.03 -26.89 -14.63
C LEU A 57 -3.34 -26.68 -13.87
N GLU A 58 -3.97 -27.76 -13.41
CA GLU A 58 -5.22 -27.69 -12.67
C GLU A 58 -4.99 -27.07 -11.28
N GLU A 59 -3.97 -27.54 -10.57
CA GLU A 59 -3.57 -26.99 -9.28
C GLU A 59 -3.13 -25.52 -9.40
N GLN A 60 -2.35 -25.18 -10.43
CA GLN A 60 -1.94 -23.82 -10.71
C GLN A 60 -3.16 -22.91 -10.92
N GLN A 61 -4.15 -23.37 -11.67
CA GLN A 61 -5.38 -22.63 -11.94
C GLN A 61 -6.23 -22.48 -10.67
N GLU A 62 -6.31 -23.50 -9.84
CA GLU A 62 -7.02 -23.44 -8.56
C GLU A 62 -6.40 -22.39 -7.61
N ARG A 63 -5.07 -22.42 -7.45
CA ARG A 63 -4.32 -21.44 -6.66
C ARG A 63 -4.54 -20.02 -7.16
N PHE A 64 -4.48 -19.82 -8.49
CA PHE A 64 -4.77 -18.54 -9.11
C PHE A 64 -6.19 -18.02 -8.79
N GLN A 65 -7.21 -18.88 -8.89
CA GLN A 65 -8.60 -18.50 -8.59
C GLN A 65 -8.77 -18.09 -7.13
N LYS A 66 -8.16 -18.82 -6.20
CA LYS A 66 -8.18 -18.52 -4.76
C LYS A 66 -7.52 -17.15 -4.48
N MET A 67 -6.35 -16.90 -5.02
CA MET A 67 -5.64 -15.63 -4.83
C MET A 67 -6.41 -14.45 -5.43
N ARG A 68 -6.98 -14.63 -6.65
CA ARG A 68 -7.81 -13.61 -7.29
C ARG A 68 -9.05 -13.27 -6.47
N ALA A 69 -9.72 -14.30 -5.94
CA ALA A 69 -10.90 -14.12 -5.08
C ALA A 69 -10.53 -13.36 -3.78
N ALA A 70 -9.44 -13.74 -3.12
CA ALA A 70 -8.94 -13.07 -1.91
C ALA A 70 -8.58 -11.59 -2.17
N MET A 71 -8.01 -11.30 -3.34
CA MET A 71 -7.71 -9.92 -3.75
C MET A 71 -8.99 -9.09 -3.91
N LEU A 72 -10.01 -9.64 -4.58
CA LEU A 72 -11.29 -8.96 -4.76
C LEU A 72 -12.00 -8.71 -3.42
N ASP A 73 -11.97 -9.69 -2.51
CA ASP A 73 -12.50 -9.56 -1.15
C ASP A 73 -11.78 -8.46 -0.35
N ALA A 74 -10.46 -8.44 -0.36
CA ALA A 74 -9.69 -7.43 0.35
C ALA A 74 -9.93 -5.99 -0.16
N LEU A 75 -10.25 -5.84 -1.42
CA LEU A 75 -10.56 -4.55 -2.04
C LEU A 75 -12.03 -4.15 -1.89
N GLU A 76 -12.89 -5.04 -1.36
CA GLU A 76 -14.32 -4.75 -1.20
C GLU A 76 -14.54 -3.51 -0.32
N GLY A 77 -15.48 -2.66 -0.74
CA GLY A 77 -15.76 -1.39 -0.07
C GLY A 77 -14.74 -0.27 -0.34
N THR A 78 -13.71 -0.50 -1.14
CA THR A 78 -12.80 0.55 -1.57
C THR A 78 -13.27 1.22 -2.87
N GLN A 79 -13.06 2.53 -3.00
CA GLN A 79 -13.32 3.24 -4.27
C GLN A 79 -12.46 2.68 -5.42
N TRP A 80 -11.31 2.13 -5.08
CA TRP A 80 -10.38 1.57 -6.03
C TRP A 80 -10.91 0.32 -6.72
N LEU A 81 -11.67 -0.53 -5.99
CA LEU A 81 -12.28 -1.73 -6.56
C LEU A 81 -13.27 -1.40 -7.68
N MET A 82 -14.02 -0.29 -7.57
CA MET A 82 -14.99 0.09 -8.59
C MET A 82 -14.34 0.26 -9.98
N GLY A 83 -13.13 0.82 -10.04
CA GLY A 83 -12.36 0.95 -11.28
C GLY A 83 -11.58 -0.32 -11.67
N ALA A 84 -11.02 -1.03 -10.70
CA ALA A 84 -10.10 -2.13 -10.92
C ALA A 84 -10.79 -3.50 -11.08
N ARG A 85 -12.02 -3.68 -10.60
CA ARG A 85 -12.71 -4.98 -10.60
C ARG A 85 -12.76 -5.63 -11.98
N ASN A 86 -13.17 -4.88 -12.99
CA ASN A 86 -13.28 -5.40 -14.35
C ASN A 86 -11.91 -5.78 -14.94
N TYR A 87 -10.86 -5.08 -14.53
CA TYR A 87 -9.50 -5.39 -14.92
C TYR A 87 -9.01 -6.68 -14.24
N ILE A 88 -9.19 -6.80 -12.92
CA ILE A 88 -8.84 -7.99 -12.14
C ILE A 88 -9.60 -9.23 -12.64
N MET A 89 -10.87 -9.08 -12.99
CA MET A 89 -11.70 -10.18 -13.51
C MET A 89 -11.26 -10.69 -14.88
N ARG A 90 -10.49 -9.90 -15.64
CA ARG A 90 -9.93 -10.32 -16.93
C ARG A 90 -8.66 -11.13 -16.81
N TRP A 91 -8.02 -11.14 -15.63
CA TRP A 91 -6.81 -11.95 -15.44
C TRP A 91 -7.14 -13.43 -15.62
N SER A 92 -6.31 -14.10 -16.37
CA SER A 92 -6.49 -15.50 -16.76
C SER A 92 -5.46 -16.45 -16.15
N ASN A 93 -4.37 -15.90 -15.62
CA ASN A 93 -3.25 -16.68 -15.12
C ASN A 93 -2.51 -16.01 -13.97
N MET A 94 -1.68 -16.82 -13.27
CA MET A 94 -0.88 -16.40 -12.13
C MET A 94 0.09 -15.27 -12.46
N ASN A 95 0.65 -15.22 -13.68
CA ASN A 95 1.63 -14.20 -14.03
C ASN A 95 1.00 -12.79 -14.09
N GLU A 96 -0.23 -12.67 -14.57
CA GLU A 96 -0.95 -11.40 -14.60
C GLU A 96 -1.25 -10.90 -13.17
N LEU A 97 -1.67 -11.80 -12.29
CA LEU A 97 -1.88 -11.50 -10.88
C LEU A 97 -0.59 -11.02 -10.21
N ILE A 98 0.51 -11.77 -10.37
CA ILE A 98 1.81 -11.46 -9.78
C ILE A 98 2.34 -10.13 -10.30
N THR A 99 2.25 -9.88 -11.61
CA THR A 99 2.71 -8.63 -12.22
C THR A 99 2.01 -7.43 -11.61
N PHE A 100 0.70 -7.53 -11.42
CA PHE A 100 -0.07 -6.45 -10.81
C PHE A 100 0.21 -6.29 -9.32
N THR A 101 0.28 -7.40 -8.58
CA THR A 101 0.46 -7.37 -7.12
C THR A 101 1.91 -7.16 -6.69
N SER A 102 2.88 -7.33 -7.58
CA SER A 102 4.32 -7.26 -7.24
C SER A 102 4.74 -5.94 -6.56
N SER A 103 4.11 -4.82 -6.92
CA SER A 103 4.33 -3.52 -6.29
C SER A 103 3.67 -3.40 -4.91
N MET A 104 2.69 -4.24 -4.60
CA MET A 104 1.96 -4.26 -3.33
C MET A 104 2.57 -5.25 -2.33
N LEU A 105 3.42 -6.17 -2.78
CA LEU A 105 4.08 -7.13 -1.92
C LEU A 105 5.09 -6.44 -1.00
N GLN A 106 4.79 -6.41 0.30
CA GLN A 106 5.63 -5.83 1.34
C GLN A 106 6.60 -6.90 1.90
N ILE A 107 7.47 -7.40 1.03
CA ILE A 107 8.51 -8.38 1.37
C ILE A 107 9.89 -7.81 1.08
N SER A 108 10.90 -8.31 1.80
CA SER A 108 12.30 -7.90 1.65
C SER A 108 12.89 -8.27 0.28
N SER A 109 14.00 -7.66 -0.08
CA SER A 109 14.74 -8.02 -1.30
C SER A 109 15.24 -9.45 -1.26
N GLU A 110 15.63 -9.93 -0.08
CA GLU A 110 16.09 -11.30 0.17
C GLU A 110 14.96 -12.30 -0.05
N GLU A 111 13.74 -12.01 0.39
CA GLU A 111 12.57 -12.85 0.17
C GLU A 111 12.18 -12.88 -1.31
N LYS A 112 12.21 -11.73 -2.00
CA LYS A 112 12.00 -11.66 -3.45
C LYS A 112 13.02 -12.51 -4.19
N PHE A 113 14.29 -12.41 -3.79
CA PHE A 113 15.36 -13.23 -4.35
C PHE A 113 15.16 -14.74 -4.06
N ALA A 114 14.75 -15.09 -2.84
CA ALA A 114 14.48 -16.50 -2.49
C ALA A 114 13.34 -17.11 -3.30
N ILE A 115 12.36 -16.31 -3.71
CA ILE A 115 11.30 -16.72 -4.65
C ILE A 115 11.88 -16.90 -6.06
N LEU A 116 12.65 -15.92 -6.53
CA LEU A 116 13.28 -15.98 -7.84
C LEU A 116 14.26 -17.15 -7.98
N ALA A 117 14.99 -17.47 -6.92
CA ALA A 117 16.00 -18.53 -6.90
C ALA A 117 15.40 -19.95 -6.80
N GLU A 118 14.13 -20.09 -6.45
CA GLU A 118 13.49 -21.41 -6.34
C GLU A 118 13.25 -22.04 -7.71
N ASP A 119 13.79 -23.23 -7.93
CA ASP A 119 13.70 -23.93 -9.21
C ASP A 119 12.43 -24.77 -9.36
N SER A 120 11.90 -25.30 -8.27
CA SER A 120 10.61 -25.98 -8.24
C SER A 120 9.47 -24.98 -8.46
N VAL A 121 8.66 -25.22 -9.48
CA VAL A 121 7.48 -24.38 -9.76
C VAL A 121 6.49 -24.46 -8.62
N ALA A 122 6.28 -25.64 -8.04
CA ALA A 122 5.37 -25.85 -6.90
C ALA A 122 5.83 -25.06 -5.66
N ARG A 123 7.11 -25.21 -5.25
CA ARG A 123 7.66 -24.49 -4.09
C ARG A 123 7.72 -22.99 -4.32
N ARG A 124 8.00 -22.54 -5.55
CA ARG A 124 7.97 -21.13 -5.90
C ARG A 124 6.56 -20.55 -5.78
N ALA A 125 5.54 -21.30 -6.25
CA ALA A 125 4.14 -20.93 -6.10
C ALA A 125 3.74 -20.84 -4.62
N GLU A 126 4.15 -21.77 -3.77
CA GLU A 126 3.90 -21.71 -2.32
C GLU A 126 4.52 -20.47 -1.66
N LYS A 127 5.78 -20.17 -1.97
CA LYS A 127 6.45 -18.94 -1.45
C LYS A 127 5.74 -17.68 -1.91
N MET A 128 5.32 -17.63 -3.16
CA MET A 128 4.56 -16.49 -3.71
C MET A 128 3.21 -16.34 -3.05
N GLU A 129 2.48 -17.45 -2.90
CA GLU A 129 1.18 -17.49 -2.26
C GLU A 129 1.26 -17.01 -0.80
N LYS A 130 2.26 -17.48 -0.05
CA LYS A 130 2.53 -17.01 1.30
C LYS A 130 2.76 -15.50 1.35
N ALA A 131 3.69 -14.99 0.54
CA ALA A 131 4.02 -13.56 0.47
C ALA A 131 2.79 -12.71 0.07
N PHE A 132 1.97 -13.23 -0.83
CA PHE A 132 0.73 -12.58 -1.25
C PHE A 132 -0.26 -12.46 -0.09
N TYR A 133 -0.57 -13.54 0.62
CA TYR A 133 -1.52 -13.51 1.73
C TYR A 133 -1.03 -12.66 2.90
N GLU A 134 0.26 -12.73 3.25
CA GLU A 134 0.86 -11.86 4.28
C GLU A 134 0.74 -10.37 3.91
N SER A 135 1.03 -10.02 2.65
CA SER A 135 0.88 -8.64 2.18
C SER A 135 -0.58 -8.20 2.14
N LEU A 136 -1.50 -9.11 1.81
CA LEU A 136 -2.93 -8.84 1.80
C LEU A 136 -3.48 -8.59 3.20
N GLU A 137 -3.05 -9.35 4.19
CA GLU A 137 -3.42 -9.13 5.59
C GLU A 137 -2.89 -7.78 6.10
N LEU A 138 -1.63 -7.44 5.79
CA LEU A 138 -1.08 -6.12 6.13
C LEU A 138 -1.88 -4.99 5.47
N PHE A 139 -2.30 -5.17 4.23
CA PHE A 139 -3.15 -4.20 3.55
C PHE A 139 -4.50 -4.03 4.27
N LYS A 140 -5.16 -5.12 4.67
CA LYS A 140 -6.42 -5.09 5.42
C LYS A 140 -6.26 -4.36 6.76
N VAL A 141 -5.25 -4.72 7.55
CA VAL A 141 -4.94 -4.10 8.85
C VAL A 141 -4.66 -2.60 8.71
N ASN A 142 -3.83 -2.21 7.74
CA ASN A 142 -3.53 -0.80 7.48
C ASN A 142 -4.80 -0.02 7.10
N ARG A 143 -5.67 -0.61 6.29
CA ARG A 143 -6.95 0.00 5.89
C ARG A 143 -7.87 0.21 7.09
N GLU A 144 -8.00 -0.78 7.95
CA GLU A 144 -8.80 -0.69 9.17
C GLU A 144 -8.28 0.40 10.11
N ALA A 145 -6.96 0.45 10.31
CA ALA A 145 -6.32 1.49 11.12
C ALA A 145 -6.56 2.90 10.53
N GLN A 146 -6.42 3.08 9.22
CA GLN A 146 -6.70 4.35 8.56
C GLN A 146 -8.17 4.75 8.65
N SER A 147 -9.10 3.79 8.51
CA SER A 147 -10.53 4.05 8.65
C SER A 147 -10.89 4.49 10.07
N ALA A 148 -10.39 3.79 11.09
CA ALA A 148 -10.59 4.16 12.50
C ALA A 148 -10.02 5.54 12.84
N GLN A 149 -8.82 5.86 12.32
CA GLN A 149 -8.22 7.18 12.50
C GLN A 149 -9.04 8.29 11.84
N LYS A 150 -9.55 8.05 10.62
CA LYS A 150 -10.41 9.00 9.92
C LYS A 150 -11.70 9.26 10.69
N GLU A 151 -12.35 8.21 11.16
CA GLU A 151 -13.57 8.32 11.96
C GLU A 151 -13.35 9.12 13.26
N ASN A 152 -12.26 8.84 13.98
CA ASN A 152 -11.89 9.56 15.18
C ASN A 152 -11.64 11.06 14.89
N ASN A 153 -10.93 11.38 13.80
CA ASN A 153 -10.71 12.76 13.38
C ASN A 153 -12.04 13.48 13.03
N GLU A 154 -12.92 12.79 12.31
CA GLU A 154 -14.24 13.36 11.96
C GLU A 154 -15.07 13.64 13.21
N GLN A 155 -15.04 12.77 14.21
CA GLN A 155 -15.70 13.00 15.51
C GLN A 155 -15.12 14.22 16.24
N LEU A 156 -13.79 14.35 16.30
CA LEU A 156 -13.13 15.51 16.91
C LEU A 156 -13.50 16.82 16.21
N TYR A 157 -13.48 16.85 14.88
CA TYR A 157 -13.88 18.04 14.12
C TYR A 157 -15.36 18.39 14.34
N ARG A 158 -16.22 17.39 14.40
CA ARG A 158 -17.64 17.57 14.69
C ARG A 158 -17.85 18.15 16.08
N GLU A 159 -17.17 17.62 17.09
CA GLU A 159 -17.23 18.13 18.46
C GLU A 159 -16.77 19.60 18.53
N GLN A 160 -15.64 19.94 17.91
CA GLN A 160 -15.14 21.30 17.87
C GLN A 160 -16.13 22.27 17.16
N ALA A 161 -16.75 21.80 16.08
CA ALA A 161 -17.75 22.60 15.38
C ALA A 161 -18.99 22.88 16.25
N ILE A 162 -19.48 21.84 16.96
CA ILE A 162 -20.61 21.97 17.89
C ILE A 162 -20.26 22.92 19.02
N ARG A 163 -19.06 22.82 19.64
CA ARG A 163 -18.63 23.73 20.71
C ARG A 163 -18.61 25.18 20.23
N LYS A 164 -18.03 25.46 19.07
CA LYS A 164 -18.04 26.83 18.49
C LYS A 164 -19.45 27.35 18.23
N GLN A 165 -20.36 26.45 17.81
CA GLN A 165 -21.75 26.84 17.59
C GLN A 165 -22.47 27.17 18.90
N ILE A 166 -22.20 26.39 19.96
CA ILE A 166 -22.73 26.65 21.31
C ILE A 166 -22.21 28.01 21.82
N ASP A 167 -20.91 28.28 21.74
CA ASP A 167 -20.31 29.55 22.16
C ASP A 167 -20.94 30.70 21.40
N PHE A 168 -21.11 30.61 20.09
CA PHE A 168 -21.76 31.64 19.28
C PHE A 168 -23.21 31.89 19.70
N LEU A 169 -23.98 30.79 19.91
CA LEU A 169 -25.39 30.93 20.33
C LEU A 169 -25.51 31.52 21.76
N GLN A 170 -24.58 31.20 22.66
CA GLN A 170 -24.53 31.78 23.99
C GLN A 170 -24.23 33.27 23.92
N ASP A 171 -23.25 33.68 23.12
CA ASP A 171 -22.94 35.10 22.91
C ASP A 171 -24.13 35.87 22.29
N GLU A 172 -24.90 35.28 21.40
CA GLU A 172 -26.12 35.87 20.84
C GLU A 172 -27.25 36.00 21.88
N LEU A 173 -27.40 34.96 22.71
CA LEU A 173 -28.39 34.94 23.78
C LEU A 173 -28.08 36.00 24.84
N ASP A 174 -26.81 36.16 25.22
CA ASP A 174 -26.35 37.18 26.18
C ASP A 174 -26.56 38.60 25.65
N LYS A 175 -26.44 38.83 24.33
CA LYS A 175 -26.76 40.10 23.68
C LYS A 175 -28.25 40.41 23.70
N LEU A 176 -29.10 39.39 23.54
CA LEU A 176 -30.55 39.54 23.53
C LEU A 176 -31.14 39.77 24.94
N HIS A 177 -30.48 39.22 25.96
CA HIS A 177 -30.93 39.23 27.35
C HIS A 177 -29.82 39.66 28.32
N PRO A 178 -29.33 40.93 28.22
CA PRO A 178 -28.22 41.40 29.05
C PRO A 178 -28.54 41.42 30.57
N GLU A 179 -29.83 41.40 30.92
CA GLU A 179 -30.31 41.30 32.29
C GLU A 179 -30.09 39.92 32.92
N ASN A 180 -29.95 38.87 32.11
CA ASN A 180 -29.76 37.49 32.57
C ASN A 180 -28.29 37.08 32.64
N VAL A 181 -27.37 37.93 32.19
CA VAL A 181 -25.92 37.67 32.25
C VAL A 181 -25.44 37.75 33.68
N THR A 182 -25.00 36.65 34.21
CA THR A 182 -24.46 36.59 35.59
C THR A 182 -23.15 37.36 35.70
N ASP A 183 -22.82 37.82 36.93
CA ASP A 183 -21.54 38.54 37.14
C ASP A 183 -20.32 37.67 36.78
N VAL A 184 -20.42 36.33 36.93
CA VAL A 184 -19.39 35.37 36.48
C VAL A 184 -19.18 35.44 34.97
N GLN A 185 -20.26 35.39 34.19
CA GLN A 185 -20.20 35.51 32.73
C GLN A 185 -19.63 36.86 32.27
N LYS A 186 -19.96 37.96 32.95
CA LYS A 186 -19.37 39.27 32.68
C LYS A 186 -17.86 39.31 32.93
N PHE A 187 -17.39 38.63 33.97
CA PHE A 187 -15.96 38.52 34.25
C PHE A 187 -15.25 37.61 33.24
N GLU A 188 -15.83 36.50 32.83
CA GLU A 188 -15.29 35.60 31.80
C GLU A 188 -15.16 36.31 30.45
N GLN A 189 -16.16 37.10 30.06
CA GLN A 189 -16.12 37.92 28.87
C GLN A 189 -14.98 38.95 28.91
N LYS A 190 -14.81 39.65 30.03
CA LYS A 190 -13.71 40.60 30.22
C LYS A 190 -12.34 39.93 30.16
N ILE A 191 -12.20 38.69 30.67
CA ILE A 191 -10.97 37.90 30.59
C ILE A 191 -10.68 37.50 29.14
N ARG A 192 -11.70 37.11 28.36
CA ARG A 192 -11.55 36.81 26.92
C ARG A 192 -11.10 38.04 26.12
N GLU A 193 -11.73 39.22 26.38
CA GLU A 193 -11.43 40.47 25.67
C GLU A 193 -10.08 41.09 26.12
N SER A 194 -9.56 40.75 27.27
CA SER A 194 -8.33 41.32 27.85
C SER A 194 -7.02 40.92 27.17
N GLY A 195 -7.05 39.94 26.24
CA GLY A 195 -5.84 39.47 25.56
C GLY A 195 -4.83 38.75 26.47
N MET A 196 -5.24 38.31 27.66
CA MET A 196 -4.40 37.55 28.58
C MET A 196 -3.91 36.24 27.91
N ASN A 197 -2.64 35.88 28.16
CA ASN A 197 -2.10 34.61 27.75
C ASN A 197 -2.68 33.44 28.56
N ASP A 198 -2.57 32.21 28.04
CA ASP A 198 -3.17 31.02 28.64
C ASP A 198 -2.67 30.75 30.07
N THR A 199 -1.42 31.12 30.39
CA THR A 199 -0.85 31.00 31.74
C THR A 199 -1.47 31.95 32.78
N ALA A 200 -2.00 33.05 32.33
CA ALA A 200 -2.68 34.05 33.21
C ALA A 200 -4.20 33.81 33.35
N ARG A 201 -4.76 32.89 32.52
CA ARG A 201 -6.16 32.46 32.56
C ARG A 201 -6.40 31.26 33.49
N ALA A 202 -5.35 30.50 33.80
CA ALA A 202 -5.39 29.37 34.71
C ALA A 202 -5.30 29.81 36.15
#